data_edecf83ae1d3347541fea2a95824c8b3
#
_entry.id   edecf83ae1d3347541fea2a95824c8b3
#
_cell.length_a   1.000
_cell.length_b   1.000
_cell.length_c   1.000
_cell.angle_alpha   90.00
_cell.angle_beta   90.00
_cell.angle_gamma   90.00
#
_symmetry.space_group_name_H-M   'P 1'
#
loop_
_entity.id
_entity.type
_entity.pdbx_description
1 polymer ?
#
loop_
_entity_poly.entity_id
_entity_poly.type
_entity_poly.pdbx_seq_one_letter_code
_entity_poly.pdbx_strand_id
1 'polypeptide(L)'
;MDRLIEAIDNTQNPSVVGLDPTEALVPPRGRGELCREVRDSVESPEEVESAQLAVAYFEYNRTIIDAIADIVPAVKPQIAMYEALGPAGVDIYTMTCEYAAQQGLYVLGDIKRGDIGSTRSRLRHHLNRRGATFDPVA
;
A
#
# COMPACT_ATOMS: atom_id res chain seq x y z
N MET A 1 -6.09 -5.55 -17.32
CA MET A 1 -6.04 -7.02 -17.31
C MET A 1 -4.80 -7.54 -18.02
N ASP A 2 -4.48 -7.07 -19.22
CA ASP A 2 -3.35 -7.56 -20.04
C ASP A 2 -1.99 -7.47 -19.32
N ARG A 3 -1.72 -6.38 -18.59
CA ARG A 3 -0.46 -6.22 -17.81
C ARG A 3 -0.32 -7.21 -16.65
N LEU A 4 -1.43 -7.63 -16.02
CA LEU A 4 -1.39 -8.67 -14.99
C LEU A 4 -1.11 -10.04 -15.60
N ILE A 5 -1.72 -10.34 -16.75
CA ILE A 5 -1.46 -11.58 -17.49
C ILE A 5 0.02 -11.65 -17.91
N GLU A 6 0.55 -10.55 -18.46
CA GLU A 6 1.97 -10.45 -18.81
C GLU A 6 2.89 -10.66 -17.59
N ALA A 7 2.56 -10.09 -16.44
CA ALA A 7 3.32 -10.30 -15.21
C ALA A 7 3.27 -11.76 -14.73
N ILE A 8 2.10 -12.41 -14.83
CA ILE A 8 1.94 -13.85 -14.53
C ILE A 8 2.77 -14.70 -15.49
N ASP A 9 2.75 -14.38 -16.78
CA ASP A 9 3.51 -15.11 -17.80
C ASP A 9 5.02 -14.95 -17.57
N ASN A 10 5.48 -13.77 -17.18
CA ASN A 10 6.89 -13.51 -16.89
C ASN A 10 7.38 -14.22 -15.63
N THR A 11 6.58 -14.26 -14.58
CA THR A 11 6.96 -14.92 -13.32
C THR A 11 6.64 -16.41 -13.29
N GLN A 12 5.82 -16.90 -14.23
CA GLN A 12 5.27 -18.27 -14.24
C GLN A 12 4.59 -18.64 -12.90
N ASN A 13 4.02 -17.63 -12.22
CA ASN A 13 3.41 -17.75 -10.91
C ASN A 13 2.14 -16.90 -10.86
N PRO A 14 0.94 -17.47 -10.63
CA PRO A 14 -0.31 -16.72 -10.57
C PRO A 14 -0.63 -16.16 -9.17
N SER A 15 0.29 -16.27 -8.21
CA SER A 15 0.03 -15.88 -6.83
C SER A 15 0.02 -14.37 -6.64
N VAL A 16 -0.88 -13.88 -5.78
CA VAL A 16 -0.96 -12.48 -5.35
C VAL A 16 -0.76 -12.42 -3.84
N VAL A 17 0.14 -11.55 -3.38
CA VAL A 17 0.41 -11.38 -1.95
C VAL A 17 -0.40 -10.22 -1.39
N GLY A 18 -1.18 -10.47 -0.32
CA GLY A 18 -1.89 -9.43 0.44
C GLY A 18 -0.92 -8.59 1.28
N LEU A 19 -1.08 -7.26 1.21
CA LEU A 19 -0.37 -6.33 2.08
C LEU A 19 -1.39 -5.70 3.04
N ASP A 20 -1.73 -6.45 4.07
CA ASP A 20 -2.77 -6.14 5.05
C ASP A 20 -2.13 -5.97 6.45
N PRO A 21 -1.28 -4.92 6.65
CA PRO A 21 -0.56 -4.74 7.91
C PRO A 21 -1.51 -4.45 9.06
N THR A 22 -1.17 -5.01 10.21
CA THR A 22 -1.82 -4.69 11.49
C THR A 22 -0.76 -4.40 12.54
N GLU A 23 -1.11 -3.68 13.59
CA GLU A 23 -0.19 -3.36 14.68
C GLU A 23 0.47 -4.61 15.29
N ALA A 24 -0.28 -5.72 15.36
CA ALA A 24 0.22 -6.98 15.91
C ALA A 24 1.28 -7.66 15.03
N LEU A 25 1.28 -7.39 13.72
CA LEU A 25 2.22 -7.99 12.77
C LEU A 25 3.50 -7.17 12.60
N VAL A 26 3.45 -5.88 12.92
CA VAL A 26 4.58 -4.98 12.72
C VAL A 26 5.60 -5.14 13.84
N PRO A 27 6.87 -5.46 13.53
CA PRO A 27 7.90 -5.61 14.55
C PRO A 27 8.09 -4.34 15.37
N PRO A 28 8.31 -4.44 16.71
CA PRO A 28 8.53 -3.27 17.57
C PRO A 28 9.70 -2.37 17.14
N ARG A 29 10.67 -2.92 16.39
CA ARG A 29 11.87 -2.21 15.89
C ARG A 29 11.57 -1.26 14.73
N GLY A 30 10.48 -1.45 13.97
CA GLY A 30 10.06 -0.55 12.90
C GLY A 30 9.57 0.81 13.38
N ARG A 31 9.38 0.99 14.69
CA ARG A 31 8.91 2.25 15.29
C ARG A 31 10.03 3.28 15.53
N GLY A 32 11.29 3.01 15.21
CA GLY A 32 12.43 3.72 15.79
C GLY A 32 13.00 4.90 15.02
N GLU A 33 13.34 4.82 13.75
CA GLU A 33 14.17 5.82 13.06
C GLU A 33 13.41 6.81 12.20
N LEU A 34 12.48 6.39 11.35
CA LEU A 34 11.62 7.31 10.61
C LEU A 34 10.60 8.04 11.50
N CYS A 35 10.32 7.50 12.67
CA CYS A 35 9.41 8.10 13.66
C CYS A 35 9.88 9.45 14.24
N ARG A 36 11.15 9.81 14.10
CA ARG A 36 11.67 11.09 14.62
C ARG A 36 11.28 12.26 13.74
N GLU A 37 11.35 12.10 12.42
CA GLU A 37 10.98 13.14 11.47
C GLU A 37 9.47 13.45 11.51
N VAL A 38 8.64 12.42 11.72
CA VAL A 38 7.19 12.58 11.84
C VAL A 38 6.79 13.25 13.15
N ARG A 39 7.52 13.02 14.23
CA ARG A 39 7.22 13.63 15.56
C ARG A 39 7.31 15.15 15.54
N ASP A 40 8.20 15.71 14.72
CA ASP A 40 8.44 17.16 14.68
C ASP A 40 7.41 17.90 13.78
N SER A 41 6.57 17.16 13.05
CA SER A 41 5.61 17.72 12.10
C SER A 41 4.13 17.62 12.54
N VAL A 42 3.83 17.00 13.69
CA VAL A 42 2.47 16.68 14.13
C VAL A 42 2.21 17.25 15.53
N GLU A 43 1.08 17.94 15.72
CA GLU A 43 0.78 18.71 16.93
C GLU A 43 0.13 17.90 18.06
N SER A 44 -0.54 16.77 17.77
CA SER A 44 -1.22 15.98 18.80
C SER A 44 -0.54 14.63 19.07
N PRO A 45 -0.53 14.14 20.33
CA PRO A 45 0.06 12.84 20.66
C PRO A 45 -0.58 11.66 19.94
N GLU A 46 -1.90 11.69 19.69
CA GLU A 46 -2.64 10.63 19.00
C GLU A 46 -2.28 10.59 17.52
N GLU A 47 -2.11 11.74 16.87
CA GLU A 47 -1.67 11.84 15.49
C GLU A 47 -0.21 11.38 15.33
N VAL A 48 0.66 11.67 16.30
CA VAL A 48 2.05 11.18 16.34
C VAL A 48 2.05 9.65 16.39
N GLU A 49 1.24 9.03 17.25
CA GLU A 49 1.18 7.57 17.34
C GLU A 49 0.68 6.92 16.05
N SER A 50 -0.40 7.46 15.46
CA SER A 50 -0.93 6.98 14.18
C SER A 50 0.07 7.12 13.05
N ALA A 51 0.77 8.24 12.97
CA ALA A 51 1.80 8.49 11.97
C ALA A 51 3.02 7.57 12.15
N GLN A 52 3.44 7.31 13.39
CA GLN A 52 4.50 6.35 13.69
C GLN A 52 4.12 4.93 13.28
N LEU A 53 2.88 4.52 13.54
CA LEU A 53 2.38 3.21 13.13
C LEU A 53 2.28 3.12 11.60
N ALA A 54 1.86 4.19 10.93
CA ALA A 54 1.80 4.26 9.48
C ALA A 54 3.19 4.05 8.84
N VAL A 55 4.22 4.72 9.35
CA VAL A 55 5.62 4.50 8.92
C VAL A 55 6.06 3.06 9.14
N ALA A 56 5.72 2.47 10.30
CA ALA A 56 6.04 1.08 10.58
C ALA A 56 5.35 0.11 9.60
N TYR A 57 4.12 0.43 9.14
CA TYR A 57 3.44 -0.33 8.09
C TYR A 57 4.20 -0.27 6.76
N PHE A 58 4.71 0.91 6.39
CA PHE A 58 5.53 1.04 5.18
C PHE A 58 6.78 0.18 5.22
N GLU A 59 7.55 0.26 6.30
CA GLU A 59 8.80 -0.52 6.47
C GLU A 59 8.53 -2.03 6.44
N TYR A 60 7.45 -2.46 7.08
CA TYR A 60 7.01 -3.86 7.05
C TYR A 60 6.66 -4.31 5.63
N ASN A 61 5.84 -3.53 4.92
CA ASN A 61 5.46 -3.84 3.55
C ASN A 61 6.67 -3.81 2.60
N ARG A 62 7.57 -2.84 2.76
CA ARG A 62 8.81 -2.76 1.99
C ARG A 62 9.64 -4.04 2.13
N THR A 63 9.80 -4.53 3.37
CA THR A 63 10.52 -5.78 3.61
C THR A 63 9.87 -6.97 2.91
N ILE A 64 8.54 -7.04 2.91
CA ILE A 64 7.80 -8.10 2.19
C ILE A 64 8.01 -7.93 0.68
N ILE A 65 7.80 -6.74 0.14
CA ILE A 65 7.93 -6.44 -1.29
C ILE A 65 9.33 -6.83 -1.78
N ASP A 66 10.38 -6.43 -1.06
CA ASP A 66 11.77 -6.75 -1.40
C ASP A 66 12.02 -8.27 -1.46
N ALA A 67 11.36 -9.02 -0.57
CA ALA A 67 11.50 -10.47 -0.50
C ALA A 67 10.74 -11.24 -1.59
N ILE A 68 9.70 -10.64 -2.20
CA ILE A 68 8.79 -11.34 -3.11
C ILE A 68 8.81 -10.80 -4.55
N ALA A 69 9.48 -9.69 -4.83
CA ALA A 69 9.43 -9.01 -6.11
C ALA A 69 9.85 -9.90 -7.29
N ASP A 70 10.79 -10.82 -7.07
CA ASP A 70 11.25 -11.77 -8.09
C ASP A 70 10.42 -13.07 -8.14
N ILE A 71 9.43 -13.22 -7.24
CA ILE A 71 8.72 -14.50 -7.04
C ILE A 71 7.28 -14.43 -7.52
N VAL A 72 6.58 -13.31 -7.26
CA VAL A 72 5.15 -13.16 -7.57
C VAL A 72 4.90 -12.01 -8.53
N PRO A 73 3.84 -12.06 -9.36
CA PRO A 73 3.51 -11.01 -10.33
C PRO A 73 2.86 -9.78 -9.69
N ALA A 74 2.22 -9.93 -8.52
CA ALA A 74 1.33 -8.91 -7.99
C ALA A 74 1.24 -8.88 -6.47
N VAL A 75 0.89 -7.70 -5.95
CA VAL A 75 0.49 -7.48 -4.56
C VAL A 75 -0.89 -6.84 -4.48
N LYS A 76 -1.59 -7.07 -3.36
CA LYS A 76 -2.93 -6.55 -3.10
C LYS A 76 -2.98 -5.84 -1.75
N PRO A 77 -2.67 -4.54 -1.68
CA PRO A 77 -2.84 -3.77 -0.46
C PRO A 77 -4.31 -3.47 -0.18
N GLN A 78 -4.75 -3.70 1.08
CA GLN A 78 -6.10 -3.44 1.57
C GLN A 78 -6.15 -2.05 2.21
N ILE A 79 -6.81 -1.10 1.56
CA ILE A 79 -6.81 0.31 1.99
C ILE A 79 -7.39 0.53 3.39
N ALA A 80 -8.34 -0.29 3.83
CA ALA A 80 -8.96 -0.13 5.15
C ALA A 80 -7.96 -0.21 6.31
N MET A 81 -6.87 -0.98 6.17
CA MET A 81 -5.81 -1.08 7.18
C MET A 81 -5.08 0.25 7.37
N TYR A 82 -4.95 1.01 6.29
CA TYR A 82 -4.24 2.29 6.26
C TYR A 82 -5.19 3.46 6.62
N GLU A 83 -6.43 3.43 6.13
CA GLU A 83 -7.44 4.46 6.46
C GLU A 83 -7.71 4.53 7.97
N ALA A 84 -7.58 3.43 8.68
CA ALA A 84 -7.70 3.38 10.14
C ALA A 84 -6.68 4.28 10.86
N LEU A 85 -5.59 4.65 10.20
CA LEU A 85 -4.52 5.52 10.71
C LEU A 85 -4.68 6.98 10.24
N GLY A 86 -5.83 7.34 9.64
CA GLY A 86 -6.10 8.68 9.14
C GLY A 86 -5.25 9.09 7.94
N PRO A 87 -4.98 10.40 7.74
CA PRO A 87 -4.27 10.91 6.58
C PRO A 87 -2.88 10.30 6.38
N ALA A 88 -2.11 10.13 7.46
CA ALA A 88 -0.78 9.52 7.41
C ALA A 88 -0.84 8.08 6.88
N GLY A 89 -1.86 7.31 7.26
CA GLY A 89 -2.07 5.97 6.73
C GLY A 89 -2.35 5.97 5.22
N VAL A 90 -3.18 6.90 4.73
CA VAL A 90 -3.48 7.02 3.30
C VAL A 90 -2.24 7.39 2.48
N ASP A 91 -1.38 8.25 3.00
CA ASP A 91 -0.11 8.58 2.38
C ASP A 91 0.82 7.35 2.31
N ILE A 92 0.90 6.58 3.38
CA ILE A 92 1.67 5.32 3.43
C ILE A 92 1.10 4.27 2.49
N TYR A 93 -0.22 4.18 2.33
CA TYR A 93 -0.83 3.32 1.31
C TYR A 93 -0.33 3.69 -0.09
N THR A 94 -0.34 4.99 -0.40
CA THR A 94 0.14 5.49 -1.69
C THR A 94 1.61 5.15 -1.89
N MET A 95 2.47 5.43 -0.92
CA MET A 95 3.90 5.11 -0.95
C MET A 95 4.15 3.61 -1.13
N THR A 96 3.38 2.76 -0.44
CA THR A 96 3.47 1.29 -0.56
C THR A 96 3.15 0.85 -2.00
N CYS A 97 2.10 1.39 -2.60
CA CYS A 97 1.71 1.07 -3.97
C CYS A 97 2.76 1.54 -4.99
N GLU A 98 3.28 2.75 -4.82
CA GLU A 98 4.35 3.30 -5.67
C GLU A 98 5.63 2.46 -5.56
N TYR A 99 6.02 2.08 -4.36
CA TYR A 99 7.19 1.24 -4.12
C TYR A 99 7.04 -0.13 -4.78
N ALA A 100 5.91 -0.81 -4.59
CA ALA A 100 5.64 -2.10 -5.23
C ALA A 100 5.70 -2.01 -6.77
N ALA A 101 5.13 -0.95 -7.34
CA ALA A 101 5.18 -0.70 -8.78
C ALA A 101 6.62 -0.45 -9.29
N GLN A 102 7.46 0.26 -8.51
CA GLN A 102 8.88 0.48 -8.82
C GLN A 102 9.69 -0.83 -8.80
N GLN A 103 9.30 -1.78 -7.95
CA GLN A 103 9.89 -3.13 -7.92
C GLN A 103 9.34 -4.06 -9.02
N GLY A 104 8.52 -3.56 -9.94
CA GLY A 104 7.98 -4.32 -11.08
C GLY A 104 6.71 -5.11 -10.78
N LEU A 105 6.17 -5.06 -9.58
CA LEU A 105 4.95 -5.76 -9.19
C LEU A 105 3.70 -5.08 -9.75
N TYR A 106 2.72 -5.87 -10.17
CA TYR A 106 1.39 -5.36 -10.45
C TYR A 106 0.64 -5.09 -9.14
N VAL A 107 0.04 -3.91 -9.00
CA VAL A 107 -0.66 -3.50 -7.78
C VAL A 107 -2.18 -3.61 -7.97
N LEU A 108 -2.81 -4.48 -7.19
CA LEU A 108 -4.25 -4.67 -7.10
C LEU A 108 -4.77 -3.90 -5.88
N GLY A 109 -5.32 -2.70 -6.07
CA GLY A 109 -5.90 -1.93 -4.96
C GLY A 109 -7.21 -2.53 -4.47
N ASP A 110 -7.24 -3.11 -3.26
CA ASP A 110 -8.49 -3.57 -2.62
C ASP A 110 -9.13 -2.39 -1.89
N ILE A 111 -9.97 -1.63 -2.60
CA ILE A 111 -10.51 -0.35 -2.12
C ILE A 111 -11.93 -0.46 -1.58
N LYS A 112 -12.74 -1.37 -2.07
CA LYS A 112 -14.13 -1.67 -1.62
C LYS A 112 -14.96 -0.43 -1.25
N ARG A 113 -15.35 0.37 -2.25
CA ARG A 113 -16.13 1.60 -2.01
C ARG A 113 -17.64 1.44 -2.23
N GLY A 114 -18.12 0.42 -2.86
CA GLY A 114 -19.53 0.28 -3.19
C GLY A 114 -20.11 1.41 -4.04
N ASP A 115 -19.26 2.13 -4.78
CA ASP A 115 -19.62 3.31 -5.53
C ASP A 115 -20.20 3.01 -6.91
N ILE A 116 -21.11 3.88 -7.36
CA ILE A 116 -21.62 3.88 -8.74
C ILE A 116 -20.52 4.34 -9.71
N GLY A 117 -20.68 4.00 -11.01
CA GLY A 117 -19.66 4.16 -12.05
C GLY A 117 -19.00 5.54 -12.14
N SER A 118 -19.75 6.63 -11.94
CA SER A 118 -19.22 8.01 -12.00
C SER A 118 -18.26 8.33 -10.85
N THR A 119 -18.55 7.88 -9.64
CA THR A 119 -17.71 8.06 -8.45
C THR A 119 -16.46 7.18 -8.53
N ARG A 120 -16.62 5.92 -8.96
CA ARG A 120 -15.51 4.99 -9.23
C ARG A 120 -14.50 5.58 -10.23
N SER A 121 -14.98 6.21 -11.30
CA SER A 121 -14.13 6.84 -12.31
C SER A 121 -13.29 8.00 -11.75
N ARG A 122 -13.84 8.80 -10.84
CA ARG A 122 -13.12 9.89 -10.16
C ARG A 122 -12.04 9.37 -9.22
N LEU A 123 -12.34 8.33 -8.46
CA LEU A 123 -11.38 7.68 -7.56
C LEU A 123 -10.20 7.08 -8.35
N ARG A 124 -10.48 6.33 -9.42
CA ARG A 124 -9.45 5.81 -10.34
C ARG A 124 -8.55 6.92 -10.89
N HIS A 125 -9.14 8.04 -11.33
CA HIS A 125 -8.40 9.15 -11.89
C HIS A 125 -7.47 9.81 -10.84
N HIS A 126 -7.92 9.92 -9.60
CA HIS A 126 -7.12 10.47 -8.51
C HIS A 126 -5.91 9.57 -8.19
N LEU A 127 -6.10 8.28 -8.10
CA LEU A 127 -5.05 7.31 -7.80
C LEU A 127 -4.04 7.18 -8.95
N ASN A 128 -4.50 7.17 -10.20
CA ASN A 128 -3.63 7.06 -11.38
C ASN A 128 -2.76 8.30 -11.64
N ARG A 129 -3.14 9.49 -11.15
CA ARG A 129 -2.33 10.72 -11.32
C ARG A 129 -0.97 10.64 -10.65
N ARG A 130 -0.78 9.74 -9.67
CA ARG A 130 0.47 9.54 -8.95
C ARG A 130 1.33 8.40 -9.50
N GLY A 131 1.05 7.92 -10.71
CA GLY A 131 1.87 6.92 -11.42
C GLY A 131 1.58 5.47 -11.07
N ALA A 132 0.76 5.18 -10.07
CA ALA A 132 0.29 3.84 -9.77
C ALA A 132 -0.89 3.48 -10.68
N THR A 133 -0.80 2.37 -11.40
CA THR A 133 -1.91 1.87 -12.21
C THR A 133 -2.82 1.03 -11.31
N PHE A 134 -3.92 1.60 -10.84
CA PHE A 134 -4.89 0.89 -10.03
C PHE A 134 -6.04 0.36 -10.90
N ASP A 135 -6.24 -0.95 -10.86
CA ASP A 135 -7.50 -1.58 -11.26
C ASP A 135 -8.25 -1.97 -9.98
N PRO A 136 -9.32 -1.24 -9.60
CA PRO A 136 -10.13 -1.64 -8.47
C PRO A 136 -10.82 -2.96 -8.80
N VAL A 137 -10.62 -3.95 -7.96
CA VAL A 137 -11.42 -5.19 -8.00
C VAL A 137 -12.85 -4.83 -7.63
N ALA A 138 -13.81 -5.20 -8.48
CA ALA A 138 -15.24 -4.94 -8.29
C ALA A 138 -15.81 -5.70 -7.08
#